data_3be0a75f03c34c3c8012847552412f0a
#
_entry.id   3be0a75f03c34c3c8012847552412f0a
#
_cell.length_a   1.000
_cell.length_b   1.000
_cell.length_c   1.000
_cell.angle_alpha   90.00
_cell.angle_beta   90.00
_cell.angle_gamma   90.00
#
_symmetry.space_group_name_H-M   'P 1'
#
loop_
_entity.id
_entity.type
_entity.pdbx_description
1 polymer ?
#
loop_
_entity_poly.entity_id
_entity_poly.type
_entity_poly.pdbx_seq_one_letter_code
_entity_poly.pdbx_strand_id
1 'polypeptide(L)'
;MSFLEKIMIKYKTPQEIEIMREAAQIVSRTLGLVAKHMKPGVTPKFLDQLAEDYIRSQNAIPGFLGLYGCPSTLLISVNEQVVHGLPTDRPFQDGDIVSVDCGSVYKGYYGDHAYTFEIGDVKPEVKKLLEVTKECLYLGIAQATIGNRIEDIGWAIQQHAEKHGYGVVRDLVGHGLGKELHEEPQVPNYGRRGRGKKIQNGLTIAIEPMINMGTEKVKTLDDQWTIVTADGQPSAHFEHDIAVVDGEPVILSTFDFIYEALGK
;
A
#
# COMPACT_ATOMS: atom_id res chain seq x y z
N MET A 1 -1.77 -27.20 3.41
CA MET A 1 -3.02 -26.56 2.92
C MET A 1 -3.38 -27.12 1.57
N SER A 2 -4.63 -27.57 1.37
CA SER A 2 -5.09 -28.07 0.08
C SER A 2 -5.19 -26.91 -0.93
N PHE A 3 -5.13 -27.23 -2.23
CA PHE A 3 -5.28 -26.22 -3.31
C PHE A 3 -6.60 -25.44 -3.20
N LEU A 4 -7.66 -26.08 -2.71
CA LEU A 4 -8.98 -25.46 -2.49
C LEU A 4 -9.00 -24.46 -1.32
N GLU A 5 -8.18 -24.64 -0.28
CA GLU A 5 -8.07 -23.69 0.84
C GLU A 5 -7.40 -22.37 0.45
N LYS A 6 -6.54 -22.38 -0.60
CA LYS A 6 -5.90 -21.17 -1.14
C LYS A 6 -6.81 -20.30 -2.00
N ILE A 7 -7.96 -20.81 -2.45
CA ILE A 7 -8.89 -20.12 -3.38
C ILE A 7 -10.09 -19.51 -2.63
N MET A 8 -10.25 -19.79 -1.34
CA MET A 8 -11.39 -19.33 -0.56
C MET A 8 -11.08 -18.04 0.20
N ILE A 9 -11.99 -17.06 0.12
CA ILE A 9 -11.94 -15.86 0.97
C ILE A 9 -12.09 -16.30 2.42
N LYS A 10 -11.15 -15.87 3.28
CA LYS A 10 -11.17 -16.12 4.72
C LYS A 10 -11.75 -14.89 5.42
N TYR A 11 -13.00 -14.99 5.87
CA TYR A 11 -13.62 -13.94 6.67
C TYR A 11 -13.13 -14.01 8.12
N LYS A 12 -12.72 -12.86 8.66
CA LYS A 12 -12.13 -12.73 9.99
C LYS A 12 -13.21 -12.48 11.05
N THR A 13 -13.02 -13.06 12.22
CA THR A 13 -13.82 -12.77 13.41
C THR A 13 -13.47 -11.36 13.96
N PRO A 14 -14.31 -10.75 14.79
CA PRO A 14 -13.99 -9.48 15.44
C PRO A 14 -12.68 -9.50 16.22
N GLN A 15 -12.36 -10.62 16.86
CA GLN A 15 -11.10 -10.79 17.61
C GLN A 15 -9.87 -10.82 16.69
N GLU A 16 -9.97 -11.47 15.53
CA GLU A 16 -8.90 -11.50 14.53
C GLU A 16 -8.68 -10.11 13.91
N ILE A 17 -9.78 -9.40 13.62
CA ILE A 17 -9.72 -8.02 13.09
C ILE A 17 -9.01 -7.09 14.07
N GLU A 18 -9.23 -7.25 15.40
CA GLU A 18 -8.54 -6.42 16.39
C GLU A 18 -7.03 -6.71 16.45
N ILE A 19 -6.61 -7.98 16.31
CA ILE A 19 -5.19 -8.33 16.20
C ILE A 19 -4.59 -7.71 14.92
N MET A 20 -5.31 -7.76 13.79
CA MET A 20 -4.89 -7.14 12.54
C MET A 20 -4.80 -5.61 12.66
N ARG A 21 -5.72 -4.99 13.40
CA ARG A 21 -5.63 -3.56 13.72
C ARG A 21 -4.34 -3.24 14.48
N GLU A 22 -3.97 -4.04 15.49
CA GLU A 22 -2.71 -3.84 16.21
C GLU A 22 -1.50 -3.97 15.27
N ALA A 23 -1.49 -4.95 14.36
CA ALA A 23 -0.45 -5.09 13.34
C ALA A 23 -0.39 -3.85 12.42
N ALA A 24 -1.52 -3.42 11.85
CA ALA A 24 -1.61 -2.23 10.99
C ALA A 24 -1.17 -0.94 11.72
N GLN A 25 -1.48 -0.81 13.03
CA GLN A 25 -1.04 0.32 13.84
C GLN A 25 0.47 0.31 14.11
N ILE A 26 1.11 -0.86 14.19
CA ILE A 26 2.58 -0.96 14.26
C ILE A 26 3.18 -0.42 12.96
N VAL A 27 2.65 -0.82 11.80
CA VAL A 27 3.09 -0.29 10.48
C VAL A 27 2.87 1.22 10.40
N SER A 28 1.70 1.72 10.78
CA SER A 28 1.39 3.15 10.76
C SER A 28 2.37 3.98 11.60
N ARG A 29 2.73 3.50 12.81
CA ARG A 29 3.76 4.14 13.65
C ARG A 29 5.15 4.02 13.04
N THR A 30 5.47 2.91 12.37
CA THR A 30 6.74 2.74 11.64
C THR A 30 6.86 3.79 10.54
N LEU A 31 5.82 3.96 9.71
CA LEU A 31 5.80 4.99 8.67
C LEU A 31 5.84 6.41 9.26
N GLY A 32 5.22 6.66 10.41
CA GLY A 32 5.35 7.92 11.13
C GLY A 32 6.78 8.19 11.61
N LEU A 33 7.51 7.16 12.04
CA LEU A 33 8.94 7.26 12.38
C LEU A 33 9.79 7.53 11.12
N VAL A 34 9.53 6.82 10.03
CA VAL A 34 10.17 7.05 8.72
C VAL A 34 9.94 8.48 8.26
N ALA A 35 8.70 9.00 8.36
CA ALA A 35 8.33 10.36 7.96
C ALA A 35 9.23 11.45 8.60
N LYS A 36 9.64 11.28 9.86
CA LYS A 36 10.57 12.21 10.56
C LYS A 36 11.93 12.32 9.90
N HIS A 37 12.31 11.35 9.08
CA HIS A 37 13.60 11.28 8.41
C HIS A 37 13.52 11.50 6.90
N MET A 38 12.32 11.71 6.33
CA MET A 38 12.11 11.92 4.90
C MET A 38 12.58 13.31 4.47
N LYS A 39 13.85 13.39 4.05
CA LYS A 39 14.50 14.65 3.59
C LYS A 39 15.66 14.35 2.64
N PRO A 40 16.10 15.33 1.83
CA PRO A 40 17.28 15.17 0.99
C PRO A 40 18.51 14.73 1.79
N GLY A 41 19.32 13.84 1.18
CA GLY A 41 20.55 13.30 1.77
C GLY A 41 20.37 12.04 2.61
N VAL A 42 19.15 11.67 2.97
CA VAL A 42 18.87 10.40 3.68
C VAL A 42 18.84 9.25 2.67
N THR A 43 19.36 8.08 3.07
CA THR A 43 19.38 6.89 2.21
C THR A 43 18.22 5.94 2.51
N PRO A 44 17.65 5.26 1.50
CA PRO A 44 16.68 4.18 1.69
C PRO A 44 17.13 3.11 2.69
N LYS A 45 18.39 2.67 2.65
CA LYS A 45 18.91 1.65 3.58
C LYS A 45 18.89 2.09 5.04
N PHE A 46 19.15 3.36 5.32
CA PHE A 46 19.03 3.88 6.69
C PHE A 46 17.58 3.75 7.19
N LEU A 47 16.59 4.06 6.35
CA LEU A 47 15.19 3.95 6.69
C LEU A 47 14.74 2.50 6.87
N ASP A 48 15.26 1.60 6.06
CA ASP A 48 15.00 0.17 6.14
C ASP A 48 15.43 -0.41 7.49
N GLN A 49 16.67 -0.11 7.91
CA GLN A 49 17.18 -0.54 9.22
C GLN A 49 16.40 0.10 10.37
N LEU A 50 16.08 1.39 10.27
CA LEU A 50 15.27 2.09 11.28
C LEU A 50 13.89 1.45 11.46
N ALA A 51 13.24 1.06 10.35
CA ALA A 51 11.94 0.39 10.36
C ALA A 51 12.04 -1.01 10.98
N GLU A 52 13.07 -1.79 10.61
CA GLU A 52 13.30 -3.12 11.18
C GLU A 52 13.47 -3.06 12.70
N ASP A 53 14.35 -2.20 13.18
CA ASP A 53 14.60 -2.02 14.61
C ASP A 53 13.32 -1.64 15.36
N TYR A 54 12.53 -0.72 14.79
CA TYR A 54 11.27 -0.29 15.39
C TYR A 54 10.23 -1.41 15.44
N ILE A 55 9.97 -2.10 14.33
CA ILE A 55 8.99 -3.21 14.29
C ILE A 55 9.36 -4.29 15.30
N ARG A 56 10.64 -4.69 15.39
CA ARG A 56 11.11 -5.67 16.35
C ARG A 56 10.96 -5.20 17.81
N SER A 57 11.14 -3.91 18.07
CA SER A 57 10.92 -3.31 19.40
C SER A 57 9.46 -3.39 19.85
N GLN A 58 8.51 -3.51 18.91
CA GLN A 58 7.08 -3.67 19.18
C GLN A 58 6.67 -5.15 19.39
N ASN A 59 7.61 -6.09 19.54
CA ASN A 59 7.37 -7.53 19.57
C ASN A 59 6.65 -8.04 18.30
N ALA A 60 6.87 -7.40 17.17
CA ALA A 60 6.39 -7.78 15.86
C ALA A 60 7.55 -8.26 14.98
N ILE A 61 7.23 -8.89 13.85
CA ILE A 61 8.18 -9.34 12.85
C ILE A 61 8.01 -8.47 11.60
N PRO A 62 9.09 -7.98 10.93
CA PRO A 62 8.99 -7.35 9.62
C PRO A 62 8.25 -8.26 8.64
N GLY A 63 7.20 -7.73 7.99
CA GLY A 63 6.28 -8.54 7.19
C GLY A 63 6.86 -8.99 5.86
N PHE A 64 7.75 -8.18 5.28
CA PHE A 64 8.32 -8.45 3.95
C PHE A 64 9.67 -9.15 3.99
N LEU A 65 10.49 -8.90 5.02
CA LEU A 65 11.84 -9.45 5.12
C LEU A 65 11.82 -10.99 5.09
N GLY A 66 12.39 -11.57 4.04
CA GLY A 66 12.43 -13.02 3.79
C GLY A 66 11.19 -13.57 3.09
N LEU A 67 10.08 -12.83 3.01
CA LEU A 67 8.88 -13.27 2.30
C LEU A 67 9.16 -13.33 0.79
N TYR A 68 8.93 -14.47 0.17
CA TYR A 68 9.27 -14.73 -1.25
C TYR A 68 10.72 -14.42 -1.62
N GLY A 69 11.62 -14.36 -0.63
CA GLY A 69 13.02 -14.00 -0.81
C GLY A 69 13.30 -12.49 -0.78
N CYS A 70 12.34 -11.66 -0.34
CA CYS A 70 12.54 -10.22 -0.19
C CYS A 70 13.71 -9.92 0.75
N PRO A 71 14.70 -9.12 0.34
CA PRO A 71 15.90 -8.87 1.12
C PRO A 71 15.76 -7.73 2.15
N SER A 72 14.61 -7.05 2.22
CA SER A 72 14.41 -5.82 2.99
C SER A 72 13.12 -5.82 3.83
N THR A 73 13.10 -4.96 4.83
CA THR A 73 11.93 -4.70 5.70
C THR A 73 10.94 -3.77 5.03
N LEU A 74 11.45 -2.74 4.34
CA LEU A 74 10.68 -1.78 3.56
C LEU A 74 10.88 -2.04 2.07
N LEU A 75 9.86 -1.70 1.29
CA LEU A 75 9.97 -1.51 -0.15
C LEU A 75 9.92 0.00 -0.42
N ILE A 76 10.97 0.56 -1.01
CA ILE A 76 11.15 2.01 -1.18
C ILE A 76 11.30 2.33 -2.65
N SER A 77 10.27 2.91 -3.22
CA SER A 77 10.15 3.21 -4.65
C SER A 77 10.26 4.71 -4.91
N VAL A 78 11.21 5.12 -5.76
CA VAL A 78 11.53 6.54 -6.00
C VAL A 78 11.08 6.95 -7.41
N ASN A 79 10.35 8.04 -7.54
CA ASN A 79 9.92 8.69 -8.78
C ASN A 79 9.15 7.75 -9.73
N GLU A 80 9.81 7.25 -10.81
CA GLU A 80 9.22 6.33 -11.78
C GLU A 80 9.09 4.90 -11.27
N GLN A 81 9.63 4.59 -10.10
CA GLN A 81 9.42 3.29 -9.45
C GLN A 81 8.00 3.25 -8.88
N VAL A 82 7.25 2.25 -9.31
CA VAL A 82 5.85 2.07 -8.91
C VAL A 82 5.77 1.44 -7.52
N VAL A 83 6.32 0.22 -7.39
CA VAL A 83 6.38 -0.56 -6.15
C VAL A 83 7.60 -1.48 -6.15
N HIS A 84 7.83 -2.14 -5.02
CA HIS A 84 8.86 -3.16 -4.79
C HIS A 84 10.28 -2.66 -4.99
N GLY A 85 10.51 -1.34 -4.91
CA GLY A 85 11.86 -0.77 -4.95
C GLY A 85 12.70 -1.25 -3.77
N LEU A 86 13.90 -1.78 -4.04
CA LEU A 86 14.80 -2.25 -2.99
C LEU A 86 15.58 -1.07 -2.39
N PRO A 87 15.73 -1.00 -1.06
CA PRO A 87 16.50 0.05 -0.39
C PRO A 87 17.95 0.09 -0.86
N THR A 88 18.42 1.26 -1.29
CA THR A 88 19.79 1.50 -1.80
C THR A 88 20.55 2.49 -0.93
N ASP A 89 21.86 2.64 -1.21
CA ASP A 89 22.72 3.67 -0.61
C ASP A 89 22.62 5.03 -1.32
N ARG A 90 21.83 5.14 -2.42
CA ARG A 90 21.63 6.41 -3.13
C ARG A 90 20.75 7.33 -2.27
N PRO A 91 21.25 8.49 -1.81
CA PRO A 91 20.46 9.40 -1.00
C PRO A 91 19.35 10.06 -1.82
N PHE A 92 18.23 10.35 -1.17
CA PHE A 92 17.13 11.11 -1.76
C PHE A 92 17.60 12.51 -2.17
N GLN A 93 17.04 12.99 -3.27
CA GLN A 93 17.30 14.31 -3.82
C GLN A 93 16.10 15.24 -3.56
N ASP A 94 16.35 16.54 -3.59
CA ASP A 94 15.29 17.56 -3.60
C ASP A 94 14.43 17.40 -4.84
N GLY A 95 13.10 17.38 -4.66
CA GLY A 95 12.13 17.14 -5.72
C GLY A 95 11.75 15.67 -5.96
N ASP A 96 12.37 14.69 -5.27
CA ASP A 96 11.96 13.29 -5.36
C ASP A 96 10.57 13.08 -4.72
N ILE A 97 9.81 12.12 -5.24
CA ILE A 97 8.71 11.48 -4.52
C ILE A 97 9.11 10.06 -4.17
N VAL A 98 8.74 9.60 -2.98
CA VAL A 98 9.17 8.31 -2.44
C VAL A 98 7.99 7.56 -1.86
N SER A 99 7.58 6.49 -2.52
CA SER A 99 6.62 5.53 -1.99
C SER A 99 7.33 4.57 -1.05
N VAL A 100 6.87 4.51 0.19
CA VAL A 100 7.37 3.58 1.20
C VAL A 100 6.24 2.64 1.57
N ASP A 101 6.48 1.37 1.37
CA ASP A 101 5.58 0.27 1.67
C ASP A 101 6.19 -0.58 2.79
N CYS A 102 5.37 -0.93 3.78
CA CYS A 102 5.79 -1.55 5.02
C CYS A 102 4.75 -2.54 5.53
N GLY A 103 5.20 -3.77 5.81
CA GLY A 103 4.40 -4.79 6.45
C GLY A 103 4.92 -5.21 7.82
N SER A 104 4.04 -5.66 8.69
CA SER A 104 4.38 -6.29 9.97
C SER A 104 3.57 -7.54 10.23
N VAL A 105 4.13 -8.47 11.02
CA VAL A 105 3.40 -9.62 11.57
C VAL A 105 3.33 -9.50 13.08
N TYR A 106 2.12 -9.41 13.60
CA TYR A 106 1.87 -9.37 15.03
C TYR A 106 0.87 -10.45 15.44
N LYS A 107 1.24 -11.28 16.41
CA LYS A 107 0.42 -12.43 16.86
C LYS A 107 -0.06 -13.33 15.72
N GLY A 108 0.76 -13.46 14.66
CA GLY A 108 0.47 -14.31 13.49
C GLY A 108 -0.48 -13.70 12.46
N TYR A 109 -0.75 -12.40 12.51
CA TYR A 109 -1.53 -11.66 11.51
C TYR A 109 -0.70 -10.53 10.92
N TYR A 110 -0.89 -10.30 9.62
CA TYR A 110 -0.24 -9.22 8.88
C TYR A 110 -0.99 -7.89 9.07
N GLY A 111 -0.23 -6.81 9.05
CA GLY A 111 -0.67 -5.45 8.76
C GLY A 111 0.19 -4.93 7.62
N ASP A 112 -0.41 -4.17 6.72
CA ASP A 112 0.20 -3.64 5.50
C ASP A 112 -0.21 -2.19 5.28
N HIS A 113 0.71 -1.35 4.75
CA HIS A 113 0.41 0.07 4.61
C HIS A 113 1.48 0.80 3.81
N ALA A 114 1.06 1.64 2.86
CA ALA A 114 1.98 2.42 2.04
C ALA A 114 1.62 3.91 1.98
N TYR A 115 2.65 4.73 1.84
CA TYR A 115 2.52 6.18 1.69
C TYR A 115 3.58 6.75 0.76
N THR A 116 3.21 7.68 -0.12
CA THR A 116 4.14 8.42 -0.97
C THR A 116 4.48 9.78 -0.34
N PHE A 117 5.76 9.98 -0.05
CA PHE A 117 6.32 11.19 0.55
C PHE A 117 6.87 12.14 -0.52
N GLU A 118 6.75 13.44 -0.24
CA GLU A 118 7.45 14.50 -0.98
C GLU A 118 8.81 14.78 -0.32
N ILE A 119 9.88 14.88 -1.10
CA ILE A 119 11.21 15.21 -0.62
C ILE A 119 11.58 16.63 -1.08
N GLY A 120 11.56 17.59 -0.16
CA GLY A 120 11.85 18.98 -0.47
C GLY A 120 10.80 19.64 -1.38
N ASP A 121 11.24 20.34 -2.45
CA ASP A 121 10.35 21.07 -3.34
C ASP A 121 9.96 20.26 -4.57
N VAL A 122 8.86 19.55 -4.47
CA VAL A 122 8.29 18.71 -5.54
C VAL A 122 7.47 19.57 -6.51
N LYS A 123 7.55 19.29 -7.81
CA LYS A 123 6.81 19.99 -8.86
C LYS A 123 5.30 19.94 -8.65
N PRO A 124 4.55 21.02 -8.94
CA PRO A 124 3.10 21.08 -8.71
C PRO A 124 2.30 19.96 -9.39
N GLU A 125 2.67 19.58 -10.62
CA GLU A 125 2.04 18.49 -11.34
C GLU A 125 2.23 17.12 -10.69
N VAL A 126 3.38 16.91 -10.02
CA VAL A 126 3.66 15.67 -9.27
C VAL A 126 2.92 15.69 -7.93
N LYS A 127 2.85 16.83 -7.23
CA LYS A 127 2.01 16.99 -6.03
C LYS A 127 0.55 16.65 -6.34
N LYS A 128 0.06 17.08 -7.53
CA LYS A 128 -1.31 16.74 -7.97
C LYS A 128 -1.51 15.25 -8.20
N LEU A 129 -0.51 14.52 -8.70
CA LEU A 129 -0.56 13.06 -8.80
C LEU A 129 -0.75 12.42 -7.40
N LEU A 130 0.02 12.88 -6.39
CA LEU A 130 -0.09 12.36 -5.03
C LEU A 130 -1.48 12.61 -4.43
N GLU A 131 -2.01 13.81 -4.60
CA GLU A 131 -3.36 14.18 -4.15
C GLU A 131 -4.42 13.25 -4.76
N VAL A 132 -4.41 13.13 -6.09
CA VAL A 132 -5.39 12.30 -6.83
C VAL A 132 -5.26 10.82 -6.46
N THR A 133 -4.03 10.31 -6.29
CA THR A 133 -3.83 8.91 -5.88
C THR A 133 -4.38 8.65 -4.48
N LYS A 134 -4.18 9.57 -3.54
CA LYS A 134 -4.75 9.49 -2.21
C LYS A 134 -6.29 9.62 -2.23
N GLU A 135 -6.85 10.48 -3.07
CA GLU A 135 -8.30 10.56 -3.29
C GLU A 135 -8.84 9.22 -3.85
N CYS A 136 -8.12 8.59 -4.80
CA CYS A 136 -8.47 7.27 -5.34
C CYS A 136 -8.57 6.22 -4.22
N LEU A 137 -7.64 6.20 -3.27
CA LEU A 137 -7.65 5.28 -2.14
C LEU A 137 -8.97 5.42 -1.35
N TYR A 138 -9.31 6.63 -0.91
CA TYR A 138 -10.52 6.84 -0.11
C TYR A 138 -11.83 6.61 -0.90
N LEU A 139 -11.84 6.93 -2.20
CA LEU A 139 -12.97 6.62 -3.08
C LEU A 139 -13.17 5.11 -3.25
N GLY A 140 -12.06 4.36 -3.34
CA GLY A 140 -12.07 2.89 -3.34
C GLY A 140 -12.58 2.33 -2.03
N ILE A 141 -12.04 2.79 -0.89
CA ILE A 141 -12.46 2.38 0.46
C ILE A 141 -13.97 2.58 0.65
N ALA A 142 -14.51 3.71 0.22
CA ALA A 142 -15.94 4.02 0.33
C ALA A 142 -16.84 3.03 -0.44
N GLN A 143 -16.31 2.26 -1.38
CA GLN A 143 -17.05 1.22 -2.09
C GLN A 143 -17.00 -0.14 -1.38
N ALA A 144 -16.18 -0.32 -0.35
CA ALA A 144 -16.02 -1.60 0.35
C ALA A 144 -17.17 -1.89 1.34
N THR A 145 -18.42 -1.64 0.94
CA THR A 145 -19.65 -1.81 1.75
C THR A 145 -20.43 -3.05 1.33
N ILE A 146 -21.25 -3.60 2.23
CA ILE A 146 -22.20 -4.67 1.89
C ILE A 146 -23.18 -4.17 0.81
N GLY A 147 -23.45 -5.04 -0.16
CA GLY A 147 -24.23 -4.71 -1.36
C GLY A 147 -23.38 -4.50 -2.59
N ASN A 148 -22.15 -4.01 -2.42
CA ASN A 148 -21.16 -3.86 -3.46
C ASN A 148 -20.35 -5.15 -3.68
N ARG A 149 -19.47 -5.08 -4.69
CA ARG A 149 -18.55 -6.15 -5.09
C ARG A 149 -17.14 -5.60 -5.21
N ILE A 150 -16.15 -6.46 -5.22
CA ILE A 150 -14.73 -6.08 -5.26
C ILE A 150 -14.41 -5.14 -6.44
N GLU A 151 -14.98 -5.38 -7.63
CA GLU A 151 -14.69 -4.51 -8.78
C GLU A 151 -15.36 -3.11 -8.68
N ASP A 152 -16.30 -2.88 -7.75
CA ASP A 152 -16.82 -1.54 -7.48
C ASP A 152 -15.73 -0.65 -6.87
N ILE A 153 -14.82 -1.22 -6.06
CA ILE A 153 -13.64 -0.56 -5.50
C ILE A 153 -12.74 -0.06 -6.65
N GLY A 154 -12.31 -0.98 -7.50
CA GLY A 154 -11.43 -0.66 -8.63
C GLY A 154 -12.08 0.27 -9.65
N TRP A 155 -13.39 0.12 -9.90
CA TRP A 155 -14.12 1.04 -10.77
C TRP A 155 -14.06 2.48 -10.25
N ALA A 156 -14.28 2.72 -8.96
CA ALA A 156 -14.24 4.06 -8.37
C ALA A 156 -12.83 4.68 -8.47
N ILE A 157 -11.78 3.89 -8.17
CA ILE A 157 -10.38 4.28 -8.32
C ILE A 157 -10.10 4.67 -9.77
N GLN A 158 -10.41 3.79 -10.72
CA GLN A 158 -10.15 3.98 -12.14
C GLN A 158 -10.85 5.22 -12.69
N GLN A 159 -12.14 5.41 -12.40
CA GLN A 159 -12.89 6.57 -12.90
C GLN A 159 -12.28 7.88 -12.42
N HIS A 160 -11.79 7.93 -11.17
CA HIS A 160 -11.19 9.14 -10.63
C HIS A 160 -9.82 9.42 -11.26
N ALA A 161 -8.93 8.43 -11.31
CA ALA A 161 -7.60 8.59 -11.89
C ALA A 161 -7.65 8.95 -13.38
N GLU A 162 -8.45 8.22 -14.18
CA GLU A 162 -8.56 8.45 -15.63
C GLU A 162 -9.21 9.82 -15.96
N LYS A 163 -10.13 10.32 -15.12
CA LYS A 163 -10.68 11.68 -15.23
C LYS A 163 -9.60 12.76 -15.14
N HIS A 164 -8.53 12.51 -14.39
CA HIS A 164 -7.38 13.40 -14.26
C HIS A 164 -6.27 13.12 -15.29
N GLY A 165 -6.50 12.18 -16.21
CA GLY A 165 -5.56 11.83 -17.29
C GLY A 165 -4.42 10.91 -16.85
N TYR A 166 -4.54 10.25 -15.69
CA TYR A 166 -3.53 9.36 -15.14
C TYR A 166 -3.77 7.89 -15.50
N GLY A 167 -2.68 7.11 -15.62
CA GLY A 167 -2.71 5.68 -15.85
C GLY A 167 -2.92 4.88 -14.58
N VAL A 168 -3.84 3.92 -14.59
CA VAL A 168 -4.06 2.97 -13.47
C VAL A 168 -3.30 1.69 -13.75
N VAL A 169 -2.34 1.33 -12.90
CA VAL A 169 -1.57 0.09 -13.04
C VAL A 169 -2.50 -1.13 -12.99
N ARG A 170 -2.30 -2.09 -13.90
CA ARG A 170 -3.16 -3.27 -14.06
C ARG A 170 -2.48 -4.58 -13.72
N ASP A 171 -1.15 -4.62 -13.80
CA ASP A 171 -0.36 -5.84 -13.56
C ASP A 171 -0.21 -6.18 -12.07
N LEU A 172 -0.53 -5.22 -11.20
CA LEU A 172 -0.49 -5.28 -9.75
C LEU A 172 -1.82 -4.87 -9.17
N VAL A 173 -2.22 -5.53 -8.08
CA VAL A 173 -3.55 -5.37 -7.49
C VAL A 173 -3.46 -5.51 -5.97
N GLY A 174 -4.37 -4.88 -5.25
CA GLY A 174 -4.59 -5.13 -3.85
C GLY A 174 -5.06 -6.57 -3.57
N HIS A 175 -5.12 -6.95 -2.33
CA HIS A 175 -5.31 -8.34 -1.94
C HIS A 175 -6.08 -8.51 -0.64
N GLY A 176 -6.59 -9.72 -0.40
CA GLY A 176 -7.00 -10.15 0.93
C GLY A 176 -5.81 -10.20 1.86
N LEU A 177 -6.03 -9.98 3.14
CA LEU A 177 -5.00 -9.92 4.16
C LEU A 177 -5.42 -10.73 5.39
N GLY A 178 -4.47 -11.33 6.08
CA GLY A 178 -4.76 -12.09 7.29
C GLY A 178 -3.55 -12.78 7.91
N LYS A 179 -3.55 -14.11 7.96
CA LYS A 179 -2.39 -14.91 8.39
C LYS A 179 -1.32 -15.02 7.31
N GLU A 180 -1.69 -14.78 6.05
CA GLU A 180 -0.79 -14.60 4.93
C GLU A 180 -0.87 -13.14 4.50
N LEU A 181 0.23 -12.59 3.97
CA LEU A 181 0.24 -11.24 3.40
C LEU A 181 -0.76 -11.16 2.24
N HIS A 182 -0.69 -12.10 1.31
CA HIS A 182 -1.57 -12.17 0.16
C HIS A 182 -2.59 -13.31 0.32
N GLU A 183 -3.83 -12.95 0.64
CA GLU A 183 -4.98 -13.85 0.64
C GLU A 183 -5.97 -13.49 -0.49
N GLU A 184 -6.95 -14.36 -0.76
CA GLU A 184 -8.10 -13.99 -1.57
C GLU A 184 -9.02 -12.98 -0.83
N PRO A 185 -9.67 -12.07 -1.55
CA PRO A 185 -9.69 -11.92 -3.01
C PRO A 185 -8.58 -10.98 -3.51
N GLN A 186 -8.24 -11.06 -4.80
CA GLN A 186 -7.58 -9.95 -5.47
C GLN A 186 -8.47 -8.71 -5.48
N VAL A 187 -7.89 -7.51 -5.32
CA VAL A 187 -8.56 -6.21 -5.26
C VAL A 187 -7.98 -5.29 -6.34
N PRO A 188 -8.37 -5.44 -7.61
CA PRO A 188 -7.85 -4.60 -8.69
C PRO A 188 -8.21 -3.12 -8.49
N ASN A 189 -7.30 -2.23 -8.91
CA ASN A 189 -7.51 -0.79 -8.94
C ASN A 189 -8.30 -0.32 -10.18
N TYR A 190 -8.87 -1.25 -10.93
CA TYR A 190 -9.71 -1.06 -12.09
C TYR A 190 -10.84 -2.09 -12.08
N GLY A 191 -11.89 -1.86 -12.85
CA GLY A 191 -12.97 -2.83 -12.88
C GLY A 191 -14.23 -2.37 -13.55
N ARG A 192 -15.29 -3.18 -13.39
CA ARG A 192 -16.63 -2.88 -13.88
C ARG A 192 -17.62 -2.91 -12.74
N ARG A 193 -18.40 -1.86 -12.62
CA ARG A 193 -19.42 -1.72 -11.57
C ARG A 193 -20.33 -2.96 -11.49
N GLY A 194 -20.53 -3.47 -10.27
CA GLY A 194 -21.35 -4.63 -9.99
C GLY A 194 -20.73 -5.99 -10.35
N ARG A 195 -19.42 -6.07 -10.55
CA ARG A 195 -18.67 -7.30 -10.86
C ARG A 195 -17.75 -7.73 -9.71
N GLY A 196 -17.23 -8.95 -9.82
CA GLY A 196 -16.34 -9.54 -8.83
C GLY A 196 -17.08 -10.21 -7.65
N LYS A 197 -16.31 -10.58 -6.62
CA LYS A 197 -16.83 -11.22 -5.40
C LYS A 197 -17.68 -10.24 -4.59
N LYS A 198 -18.72 -10.74 -3.93
CA LYS A 198 -19.55 -9.92 -3.02
C LYS A 198 -18.75 -9.54 -1.77
N ILE A 199 -18.92 -8.31 -1.33
CA ILE A 199 -18.38 -7.83 -0.07
C ILE A 199 -19.26 -8.31 1.08
N GLN A 200 -18.64 -8.82 2.15
CA GLN A 200 -19.31 -9.38 3.33
C GLN A 200 -18.57 -8.99 4.60
N ASN A 201 -19.24 -9.03 5.74
CA ASN A 201 -18.63 -8.81 7.05
C ASN A 201 -17.48 -9.78 7.30
N GLY A 202 -16.41 -9.30 7.93
CA GLY A 202 -15.20 -10.06 8.19
C GLY A 202 -14.21 -10.10 7.02
N LEU A 203 -14.56 -9.52 5.85
CA LEU A 203 -13.59 -9.32 4.76
C LEU A 203 -12.51 -8.35 5.23
N THR A 204 -11.24 -8.74 5.08
CA THR A 204 -10.08 -7.89 5.33
C THR A 204 -9.24 -7.84 4.07
N ILE A 205 -8.94 -6.64 3.59
CA ILE A 205 -8.26 -6.40 2.32
C ILE A 205 -7.32 -5.20 2.40
N ALA A 206 -6.24 -5.23 1.63
CA ALA A 206 -5.44 -4.08 1.26
C ALA A 206 -6.07 -3.40 0.03
N ILE A 207 -6.27 -2.09 0.10
CA ILE A 207 -6.67 -1.25 -1.02
C ILE A 207 -5.51 -0.30 -1.29
N GLU A 208 -4.86 -0.47 -2.45
CA GLU A 208 -3.55 0.08 -2.75
C GLU A 208 -3.46 0.64 -4.18
N PRO A 209 -4.12 1.76 -4.49
CA PRO A 209 -4.00 2.36 -5.80
C PRO A 209 -2.56 2.73 -6.15
N MET A 210 -2.09 2.19 -7.27
CA MET A 210 -0.84 2.55 -7.96
C MET A 210 -1.21 3.34 -9.21
N ILE A 211 -0.91 4.64 -9.20
CA ILE A 211 -1.32 5.58 -10.24
C ILE A 211 -0.08 6.20 -10.89
N ASN A 212 0.02 6.05 -12.20
CA ASN A 212 1.11 6.60 -13.01
C ASN A 212 0.71 7.94 -13.59
N MET A 213 1.63 8.90 -13.62
CA MET A 213 1.43 10.19 -14.27
C MET A 213 1.17 10.06 -15.77
N GLY A 214 1.76 9.03 -16.38
CA GLY A 214 1.61 8.71 -17.81
C GLY A 214 0.77 7.46 -18.07
N THR A 215 1.35 6.48 -18.79
CA THR A 215 0.64 5.24 -19.16
C THR A 215 0.49 4.27 -17.98
N GLU A 216 -0.50 3.39 -18.06
CA GLU A 216 -0.73 2.30 -17.09
C GLU A 216 0.34 1.21 -17.13
N LYS A 217 1.20 1.21 -18.16
CA LYS A 217 2.15 0.11 -18.41
C LYS A 217 3.35 0.19 -17.48
N VAL A 218 3.77 -0.98 -17.02
CA VAL A 218 4.92 -1.16 -16.14
C VAL A 218 5.91 -2.18 -16.69
N LYS A 219 7.11 -2.22 -16.13
CA LYS A 219 8.14 -3.23 -16.40
C LYS A 219 8.94 -3.52 -15.14
N THR A 220 9.39 -4.77 -14.98
CA THR A 220 10.27 -5.17 -13.88
C THR A 220 11.73 -4.92 -14.29
N LEU A 221 12.54 -4.41 -13.37
CA LEU A 221 13.98 -4.21 -13.58
C LEU A 221 14.77 -5.54 -13.45
N ASP A 222 16.05 -5.48 -13.77
CA ASP A 222 16.95 -6.66 -13.76
C ASP A 222 17.15 -7.27 -12.36
N ASP A 223 16.87 -6.49 -11.30
CA ASP A 223 16.87 -6.98 -9.91
C ASP A 223 15.73 -7.95 -9.60
N GLN A 224 14.80 -8.14 -10.52
CA GLN A 224 13.60 -9.00 -10.44
C GLN A 224 12.59 -8.58 -9.36
N TRP A 225 12.76 -7.39 -8.76
CA TRP A 225 11.89 -6.81 -7.73
C TRP A 225 11.28 -5.48 -8.17
N THR A 226 12.11 -4.51 -8.44
CA THR A 226 11.70 -3.13 -8.70
C THR A 226 10.83 -3.04 -9.95
N ILE A 227 9.62 -2.55 -9.79
CA ILE A 227 8.67 -2.31 -10.89
C ILE A 227 8.64 -0.81 -11.17
N VAL A 228 8.84 -0.45 -12.43
CA VAL A 228 8.88 0.93 -12.89
C VAL A 228 7.84 1.19 -13.97
N THR A 229 7.45 2.46 -14.15
CA THR A 229 6.61 2.89 -15.28
C THR A 229 7.34 2.64 -16.61
N ALA A 230 6.62 2.21 -17.63
CA ALA A 230 7.22 1.92 -18.94
C ALA A 230 7.72 3.17 -19.67
N ASP A 231 7.15 4.33 -19.35
CA ASP A 231 7.44 5.62 -19.98
C ASP A 231 8.36 6.52 -19.14
N GLY A 232 8.78 6.07 -17.95
CA GLY A 232 9.67 6.83 -17.07
C GLY A 232 9.01 8.02 -16.36
N GLN A 233 7.67 8.14 -16.43
CA GLN A 233 6.93 9.16 -15.69
C GLN A 233 6.75 8.77 -14.21
N PRO A 234 6.58 9.74 -13.29
CA PRO A 234 6.35 9.45 -11.87
C PRO A 234 5.14 8.55 -11.60
N SER A 235 5.24 7.75 -10.54
CA SER A 235 4.14 6.96 -10.00
C SER A 235 3.93 7.25 -8.52
N ALA A 236 2.69 7.15 -8.03
CA ALA A 236 2.36 7.27 -6.62
C ALA A 236 1.60 6.04 -6.14
N HIS A 237 1.86 5.64 -4.90
CA HIS A 237 1.26 4.51 -4.23
C HIS A 237 0.80 4.93 -2.83
N PHE A 238 -0.47 4.70 -2.52
CA PHE A 238 -1.04 4.86 -1.18
C PHE A 238 -1.87 3.64 -0.86
N GLU A 239 -1.86 3.23 0.40
CA GLU A 239 -2.52 2.00 0.81
C GLU A 239 -3.09 2.10 2.22
N HIS A 240 -4.21 1.42 2.41
CA HIS A 240 -4.77 1.13 3.72
C HIS A 240 -5.28 -0.31 3.80
N ASP A 241 -5.00 -0.96 4.93
CA ASP A 241 -5.73 -2.14 5.37
C ASP A 241 -7.12 -1.74 5.86
N ILE A 242 -8.13 -2.44 5.38
CA ILE A 242 -9.50 -2.27 5.87
C ILE A 242 -10.13 -3.60 6.28
N ALA A 243 -11.10 -3.53 7.18
CA ALA A 243 -12.02 -4.62 7.47
C ALA A 243 -13.47 -4.18 7.22
N VAL A 244 -14.32 -5.08 6.73
CA VAL A 244 -15.75 -4.81 6.64
C VAL A 244 -16.42 -5.27 7.92
N VAL A 245 -16.95 -4.32 8.69
CA VAL A 245 -17.61 -4.53 9.98
C VAL A 245 -18.98 -3.84 9.96
N ASP A 246 -20.02 -4.55 10.36
CA ASP A 246 -21.40 -4.05 10.36
C ASP A 246 -21.86 -3.46 9.01
N GLY A 247 -21.32 -4.02 7.93
CA GLY A 247 -21.64 -3.64 6.55
C GLY A 247 -20.81 -2.53 5.96
N GLU A 248 -19.94 -1.89 6.74
CA GLU A 248 -19.16 -0.72 6.35
C GLU A 248 -17.64 -0.97 6.43
N PRO A 249 -16.82 -0.29 5.62
CA PRO A 249 -15.37 -0.37 5.72
C PRO A 249 -14.85 0.35 6.95
N VAL A 250 -14.04 -0.34 7.73
CA VAL A 250 -13.31 0.22 8.87
C VAL A 250 -11.82 0.17 8.54
N ILE A 251 -11.16 1.32 8.45
CA ILE A 251 -9.73 1.42 8.21
C ILE A 251 -8.98 0.96 9.46
N LEU A 252 -8.01 0.04 9.28
CA LEU A 252 -7.19 -0.52 10.36
C LEU A 252 -5.88 0.22 10.57
N SER A 253 -5.27 0.73 9.50
CA SER A 253 -4.08 1.60 9.49
C SER A 253 -4.46 3.08 9.62
N THR A 254 -3.48 3.99 9.72
CA THR A 254 -3.74 5.45 9.73
C THR A 254 -2.56 6.24 9.19
N PHE A 255 -2.83 7.37 8.55
CA PHE A 255 -1.81 8.37 8.17
C PHE A 255 -1.52 9.40 9.28
N ASP A 256 -2.22 9.37 10.41
CA ASP A 256 -2.12 10.40 11.47
C ASP A 256 -0.68 10.56 11.99
N PHE A 257 0.03 9.44 12.23
CA PHE A 257 1.43 9.48 12.67
C PHE A 257 2.38 10.10 11.63
N ILE A 258 2.04 9.97 10.33
CA ILE A 258 2.77 10.61 9.24
C ILE A 258 2.47 12.11 9.25
N TYR A 259 1.20 12.50 9.35
CA TYR A 259 0.80 13.92 9.40
C TYR A 259 1.39 14.62 10.61
N GLU A 260 1.35 14.01 11.79
CA GLU A 260 1.99 14.54 13.00
C GLU A 260 3.51 14.76 12.78
N ALA A 261 4.20 13.77 12.18
CA ALA A 261 5.63 13.86 11.92
C ALA A 261 5.99 14.95 10.91
N LEU A 262 5.10 15.23 9.95
CA LEU A 262 5.27 16.27 8.90
C LEU A 262 4.72 17.63 9.33
N GLY A 263 4.10 17.77 10.52
CA GLY A 263 3.50 19.01 11.00
C GLY A 263 2.26 19.45 10.21
N LYS A 264 1.48 18.50 9.70
CA LYS A 264 0.27 18.71 8.88
C LYS A 264 -1.00 18.44 9.66
#